data_cf5fb234d638d9b99ea59677d89218dd
#
_entry.id   cf5fb234d638d9b99ea59677d89218dd
#
_cell.length_a   1.000
_cell.length_b   1.000
_cell.length_c   1.000
_cell.angle_alpha   90.00
_cell.angle_beta   90.00
_cell.angle_gamma   90.00
#
_symmetry.space_group_name_H-M   'P 1'
#
loop_
_entity.id
_entity.type
_entity.pdbx_description
1 polymer ?
#
loop_
_entity_poly.entity_id
_entity_poly.type
_entity_poly.pdbx_seq_one_letter_code
_entity_poly.pdbx_strand_id
1 'polypeptide(L)'
;MKATLATSTKALFLLTLKGNMATRASLCLSFFLVPFYFSFVAHAQAPPPRGVIRLKVKYKAGDGSPKDLPRKRFFLIKGSLEENKGLIEKMRQTDLSSRECYFRKLGASETLIRWLKDNDCESVYCRPIEEKYVTGSEAVPEFQAAYNQGLRDFKTPELARRWLTTNLATELRNGFYNRKQEVINALVTQAESASKTKVMSVMTDRKGTAYLTDIEPGTYTISNLVGSETEKTSILWACEKEVKAVDLATAMKRPVTLSNEKDPKLKCEIIERPLPVCEKPAK
;
A
#
# COMPACT_ATOMS: atom_id res chain seq x y z
N MET A 1 22.44 8.53 39.03
CA MET A 1 21.48 7.63 39.71
C MET A 1 21.49 6.28 39.02
N LYS A 2 21.55 5.22 39.83
CA LYS A 2 22.01 3.86 39.61
C LYS A 2 21.29 3.10 38.45
N ALA A 3 22.10 2.46 37.62
CA ALA A 3 21.70 1.42 36.68
C ALA A 3 21.49 0.10 37.44
N THR A 4 20.45 -0.67 37.12
CA THR A 4 20.25 -2.04 37.60
C THR A 4 20.23 -2.99 36.40
N LEU A 5 21.26 -3.81 36.30
CA LEU A 5 21.33 -4.97 35.39
C LEU A 5 20.48 -6.10 35.99
N ALA A 6 19.67 -6.74 35.15
CA ALA A 6 19.04 -8.02 35.48
C ALA A 6 19.65 -9.12 34.60
N THR A 7 20.35 -10.02 35.25
CA THR A 7 20.95 -11.26 34.73
C THR A 7 19.90 -12.36 34.64
N SER A 8 19.74 -12.98 33.47
CA SER A 8 18.89 -14.16 33.25
C SER A 8 19.74 -15.44 33.29
N THR A 9 19.40 -16.32 34.21
CA THR A 9 20.06 -17.59 34.50
C THR A 9 19.51 -18.71 33.61
N LYS A 10 20.39 -19.39 32.88
CA LYS A 10 20.09 -20.63 32.13
C LYS A 10 20.08 -21.82 33.12
N ALA A 11 18.97 -22.54 33.15
CA ALA A 11 18.90 -23.83 33.86
C ALA A 11 19.19 -24.96 32.83
N LEU A 12 20.25 -25.68 33.13
CA LEU A 12 20.70 -26.88 32.39
C LEU A 12 20.15 -28.11 33.12
N PHE A 13 19.27 -28.89 32.45
CA PHE A 13 18.77 -30.16 33.00
C PHE A 13 19.60 -31.32 32.42
N LEU A 14 20.45 -31.90 33.26
CA LEU A 14 21.13 -33.17 33.01
C LEU A 14 20.29 -34.30 33.60
N LEU A 15 19.82 -35.22 32.78
CA LEU A 15 19.23 -36.49 33.20
C LEU A 15 20.24 -37.62 32.99
N THR A 16 20.78 -38.10 34.06
CA THR A 16 21.60 -39.33 34.16
C THR A 16 20.69 -40.56 34.28
N LEU A 17 20.80 -41.46 33.32
CA LEU A 17 20.27 -42.81 33.42
C LEU A 17 21.38 -43.78 33.83
N LYS A 18 21.26 -44.31 35.03
CA LYS A 18 22.05 -45.45 35.53
C LYS A 18 21.37 -46.77 35.13
N GLY A 19 22.20 -47.66 34.63
CA GLY A 19 21.81 -48.98 34.21
C GLY A 19 21.49 -49.99 35.27
N ASN A 20 20.93 -51.10 34.85
CA ASN A 20 21.15 -52.40 35.49
C ASN A 20 21.07 -53.53 34.49
N MET A 21 22.15 -54.27 34.37
CA MET A 21 22.22 -55.60 33.74
C MET A 21 21.48 -56.63 34.60
N ALA A 22 20.67 -57.43 33.98
CA ALA A 22 20.40 -58.80 34.44
C ALA A 22 20.02 -59.68 33.24
N THR A 23 20.92 -60.58 32.92
CA THR A 23 20.80 -61.76 32.11
C THR A 23 19.59 -62.60 32.37
N ARG A 24 18.95 -63.12 31.33
CA ARG A 24 18.53 -64.55 31.20
C ARG A 24 18.13 -64.86 29.74
N ALA A 25 18.69 -66.01 29.36
CA ALA A 25 18.57 -66.68 28.06
C ALA A 25 17.16 -67.22 27.78
N SER A 26 16.93 -67.43 26.50
CA SER A 26 16.25 -68.60 25.89
C SER A 26 15.04 -68.30 25.04
N LEU A 27 15.09 -68.88 23.97
CA LEU A 27 14.20 -69.46 22.97
C LEU A 27 13.87 -68.64 21.71
N CYS A 28 14.40 -69.22 20.66
CA CYS A 28 14.03 -69.04 19.28
C CYS A 28 12.54 -69.12 19.01
N LEU A 29 12.01 -68.05 18.41
CA LEU A 29 10.86 -68.23 17.50
C LEU A 29 11.04 -67.24 16.35
N SER A 30 11.46 -67.76 15.22
CA SER A 30 11.60 -67.04 13.96
C SER A 30 10.25 -66.67 13.41
N PHE A 31 9.79 -65.48 13.76
CA PHE A 31 8.65 -64.86 13.06
C PHE A 31 9.24 -63.98 11.95
N PHE A 32 9.10 -64.44 10.72
CA PHE A 32 9.32 -63.66 9.51
C PHE A 32 8.30 -62.49 9.51
N LEU A 33 8.64 -61.39 10.14
CA LEU A 33 7.98 -60.10 9.94
C LEU A 33 8.54 -59.51 8.63
N VAL A 34 7.78 -59.75 7.54
CA VAL A 34 7.93 -59.00 6.29
C VAL A 34 7.52 -57.57 6.61
N PRO A 35 8.42 -56.59 6.60
CA PRO A 35 8.02 -55.17 6.74
C PRO A 35 7.28 -54.79 5.48
N PHE A 36 5.96 -54.72 5.55
CA PHE A 36 5.14 -54.05 4.54
C PHE A 36 5.53 -52.56 4.57
N TYR A 37 6.54 -52.21 3.79
CA TYR A 37 6.79 -50.80 3.47
C TYR A 37 5.61 -50.29 2.66
N PHE A 38 4.57 -49.81 3.34
CA PHE A 38 3.62 -48.87 2.75
C PHE A 38 4.39 -47.59 2.40
N SER A 39 4.89 -47.56 1.19
CA SER A 39 5.38 -46.32 0.58
C SER A 39 4.18 -45.39 0.44
N PHE A 40 3.94 -44.55 1.47
CA PHE A 40 3.08 -43.39 1.32
C PHE A 40 3.74 -42.48 0.28
N VAL A 41 3.38 -42.71 -0.98
CA VAL A 41 3.63 -41.72 -2.03
C VAL A 41 2.77 -40.52 -1.65
N ALA A 42 3.37 -39.57 -0.91
CA ALA A 42 2.75 -38.28 -0.70
C ALA A 42 2.59 -37.66 -2.09
N HIS A 43 1.39 -37.76 -2.65
CA HIS A 43 1.08 -37.00 -3.84
C HIS A 43 1.14 -35.55 -3.44
N ALA A 44 2.24 -34.88 -3.79
CA ALA A 44 2.34 -33.45 -3.72
C ALA A 44 1.23 -32.90 -4.61
N GLN A 45 0.11 -32.51 -4.01
CA GLN A 45 -0.96 -31.86 -4.75
C GLN A 45 -0.38 -30.61 -5.40
N ALA A 46 -0.50 -30.53 -6.72
CA ALA A 46 -0.12 -29.34 -7.44
C ALA A 46 -0.81 -28.12 -6.79
N PRO A 47 -0.10 -27.02 -6.55
CA PRO A 47 -0.71 -25.85 -5.95
C PRO A 47 -1.95 -25.45 -6.78
N PRO A 48 -3.04 -25.04 -6.13
CA PRO A 48 -4.26 -24.67 -6.84
C PRO A 48 -3.93 -23.57 -7.87
N PRO A 49 -4.55 -23.63 -9.05
CA PRO A 49 -4.29 -22.66 -10.10
C PRO A 49 -4.64 -21.24 -9.62
N ARG A 50 -3.76 -20.29 -9.86
CA ARG A 50 -3.87 -18.91 -9.42
C ARG A 50 -4.28 -17.99 -10.55
N GLY A 51 -4.90 -16.86 -10.21
CA GLY A 51 -5.30 -15.83 -11.15
C GLY A 51 -4.30 -14.68 -11.22
N VAL A 52 -4.41 -13.94 -12.33
CA VAL A 52 -3.65 -12.71 -12.57
C VAL A 52 -4.60 -11.62 -13.05
N ILE A 53 -4.44 -10.41 -12.54
CA ILE A 53 -5.13 -9.21 -13.04
C ILE A 53 -4.09 -8.24 -13.59
N ARG A 54 -4.23 -7.83 -14.84
CA ARG A 54 -3.63 -6.61 -15.36
C ARG A 54 -4.63 -5.48 -15.19
N LEU A 55 -4.30 -4.51 -14.35
CA LEU A 55 -5.11 -3.31 -14.12
C LEU A 55 -4.63 -2.19 -15.03
N LYS A 56 -5.55 -1.47 -15.67
CA LYS A 56 -5.30 -0.22 -16.38
C LYS A 56 -6.24 0.84 -15.83
N VAL A 57 -5.69 1.94 -15.32
CA VAL A 57 -6.49 3.00 -14.71
C VAL A 57 -6.36 4.27 -15.53
N LYS A 58 -7.50 4.84 -15.91
CA LYS A 58 -7.63 6.07 -16.67
C LYS A 58 -8.71 6.95 -16.05
N TYR A 59 -8.68 8.23 -16.39
CA TYR A 59 -9.81 9.12 -16.12
C TYR A 59 -9.99 10.05 -17.30
N LYS A 60 -11.22 10.48 -17.53
CA LYS A 60 -11.55 11.49 -18.51
C LYS A 60 -11.40 12.84 -17.84
N ALA A 61 -10.48 13.65 -18.34
CA ALA A 61 -10.23 14.98 -17.83
C ALA A 61 -11.37 15.95 -18.19
N GLY A 62 -11.40 17.14 -17.60
CA GLY A 62 -12.45 18.13 -17.85
C GLY A 62 -12.53 18.60 -19.31
N ASP A 63 -11.47 18.43 -20.11
CA ASP A 63 -11.43 18.67 -21.56
C ASP A 63 -11.93 17.49 -22.40
N GLY A 64 -12.36 16.41 -21.75
CA GLY A 64 -12.82 15.19 -22.40
C GLY A 64 -11.71 14.22 -22.82
N SER A 65 -10.42 14.58 -22.67
CA SER A 65 -9.32 13.71 -23.03
C SER A 65 -9.10 12.59 -21.98
N PRO A 66 -8.82 11.35 -22.44
CA PRO A 66 -8.46 10.28 -21.51
C PRO A 66 -7.01 10.46 -21.02
N LYS A 67 -6.84 10.49 -19.71
CA LYS A 67 -5.53 10.56 -19.07
C LYS A 67 -5.28 9.30 -18.24
N ASP A 68 -4.05 8.81 -18.27
CA ASP A 68 -3.61 7.71 -17.39
C ASP A 68 -3.51 8.22 -15.94
N LEU A 69 -3.78 7.32 -14.98
CA LEU A 69 -3.68 7.64 -13.55
C LEU A 69 -2.43 6.95 -12.94
N PRO A 70 -1.26 7.61 -12.97
CA PRO A 70 -0.02 7.03 -12.48
C PRO A 70 0.10 7.08 -10.96
N ARG A 71 0.90 6.18 -10.42
CA ARG A 71 1.35 6.18 -9.01
C ARG A 71 0.20 6.24 -7.99
N LYS A 72 -0.92 5.60 -8.30
CA LYS A 72 -2.04 5.44 -7.37
C LYS A 72 -2.14 4.00 -6.91
N ARG A 73 -2.41 3.82 -5.63
CA ARG A 73 -2.54 2.50 -5.02
C ARG A 73 -3.97 1.99 -5.19
N PHE A 74 -4.08 0.74 -5.60
CA PHE A 74 -5.33 0.01 -5.68
C PHE A 74 -5.26 -1.24 -4.82
N PHE A 75 -6.40 -1.62 -4.29
CA PHE A 75 -6.56 -2.72 -3.37
C PHE A 75 -7.52 -3.74 -3.97
N LEU A 76 -7.21 -5.02 -3.79
CA LEU A 76 -8.04 -6.15 -4.17
C LEU A 76 -8.62 -6.75 -2.90
N ILE A 77 -9.93 -6.58 -2.71
CA ILE A 77 -10.67 -6.95 -1.52
C ILE A 77 -11.55 -8.15 -1.87
N LYS A 78 -11.48 -9.24 -1.11
CA LYS A 78 -12.32 -10.42 -1.33
C LYS A 78 -13.80 -10.06 -1.19
N GLY A 79 -14.62 -10.54 -2.11
CA GLY A 79 -16.07 -10.34 -2.12
C GLY A 79 -16.56 -9.39 -3.22
N SER A 80 -17.87 -9.51 -3.51
CA SER A 80 -18.62 -8.66 -4.43
C SER A 80 -18.84 -7.25 -3.87
N LEU A 81 -19.43 -6.35 -4.67
CA LEU A 81 -19.85 -5.03 -4.19
C LEU A 81 -20.91 -5.14 -3.10
N GLU A 82 -21.82 -6.10 -3.19
CA GLU A 82 -22.88 -6.28 -2.18
C GLU A 82 -22.29 -6.77 -0.85
N GLU A 83 -21.37 -7.76 -0.88
CA GLU A 83 -20.67 -8.23 0.31
C GLU A 83 -19.82 -7.15 0.97
N ASN A 84 -19.25 -6.24 0.18
CA ASN A 84 -18.45 -5.11 0.65
C ASN A 84 -19.24 -3.80 0.83
N LYS A 85 -20.58 -3.83 0.76
CA LYS A 85 -21.43 -2.62 0.81
C LYS A 85 -21.16 -1.73 2.02
N GLY A 86 -21.01 -2.30 3.21
CA GLY A 86 -20.69 -1.53 4.42
C GLY A 86 -19.33 -0.84 4.36
N LEU A 87 -18.33 -1.50 3.74
CA LEU A 87 -17.02 -0.89 3.50
C LEU A 87 -17.11 0.24 2.47
N ILE A 88 -17.85 0.03 1.37
CA ILE A 88 -18.03 1.03 0.31
C ILE A 88 -18.75 2.26 0.86
N GLU A 89 -19.78 2.08 1.70
CA GLU A 89 -20.46 3.19 2.34
C GLU A 89 -19.52 3.98 3.26
N LYS A 90 -18.67 3.31 4.03
CA LYS A 90 -17.65 3.97 4.85
C LYS A 90 -16.61 4.72 3.99
N MET A 91 -16.17 4.13 2.87
CA MET A 91 -15.30 4.83 1.91
C MET A 91 -15.99 6.08 1.36
N ARG A 92 -17.30 5.99 1.07
CA ARG A 92 -18.11 7.10 0.59
C ARG A 92 -18.23 8.23 1.62
N GLN A 93 -18.37 7.90 2.89
CA GLN A 93 -18.47 8.86 3.99
C GLN A 93 -17.12 9.43 4.42
N THR A 94 -16.02 8.82 3.98
CA THR A 94 -14.68 9.28 4.32
C THR A 94 -14.42 10.64 3.66
N ASP A 95 -14.27 11.64 4.51
CA ASP A 95 -13.92 13.01 4.10
C ASP A 95 -12.45 13.26 4.45
N LEU A 96 -11.62 13.28 3.42
CA LEU A 96 -10.24 13.74 3.51
C LEU A 96 -10.15 15.10 2.84
N SER A 97 -9.65 16.08 3.58
CA SER A 97 -9.29 17.37 3.00
C SER A 97 -8.42 17.15 1.76
N SER A 98 -8.64 17.92 0.70
CA SER A 98 -7.76 17.89 -0.44
C SER A 98 -6.33 18.24 -0.02
N ARG A 99 -5.34 17.77 -0.78
CA ARG A 99 -3.93 18.10 -0.56
C ARG A 99 -3.72 19.62 -0.50
N GLU A 100 -4.32 20.35 -1.43
CA GLU A 100 -4.21 21.81 -1.45
C GLU A 100 -4.77 22.44 -0.17
N CYS A 101 -5.98 22.06 0.28
CA CYS A 101 -6.58 22.59 1.49
C CYS A 101 -5.79 22.25 2.76
N TYR A 102 -5.22 21.04 2.80
CA TYR A 102 -4.36 20.63 3.90
C TYR A 102 -3.14 21.55 4.05
N PHE A 103 -2.40 21.77 2.96
CA PHE A 103 -1.19 22.59 2.99
C PHE A 103 -1.49 24.08 3.18
N ARG A 104 -2.59 24.60 2.60
CA ARG A 104 -3.07 25.97 2.87
C ARG A 104 -3.38 26.20 4.34
N LYS A 105 -4.07 25.26 4.98
CA LYS A 105 -4.38 25.34 6.41
C LYS A 105 -3.13 25.36 7.28
N LEU A 106 -2.04 24.75 6.85
CA LEU A 106 -0.74 24.81 7.53
C LEU A 106 0.06 26.12 7.26
N GLY A 107 -0.47 27.02 6.42
CA GLY A 107 0.24 28.22 6.02
C GLY A 107 1.38 27.99 5.03
N ALA A 108 1.37 26.88 4.31
CA ALA A 108 2.36 26.59 3.27
C ALA A 108 2.31 27.63 2.14
N SER A 109 3.48 27.95 1.58
CA SER A 109 3.58 28.88 0.45
C SER A 109 2.89 28.34 -0.80
N GLU A 110 2.39 29.25 -1.65
CA GLU A 110 1.78 28.89 -2.94
C GLU A 110 2.78 28.14 -3.84
N THR A 111 4.08 28.42 -3.70
CA THR A 111 5.14 27.73 -4.44
C THR A 111 5.33 26.30 -3.98
N LEU A 112 5.25 26.01 -2.67
CA LEU A 112 5.26 24.62 -2.15
C LEU A 112 4.02 23.86 -2.60
N ILE A 113 2.84 24.46 -2.49
CA ILE A 113 1.57 23.84 -2.92
C ILE A 113 1.63 23.52 -4.42
N ARG A 114 2.10 24.43 -5.23
CA ARG A 114 2.30 24.23 -6.68
C ARG A 114 3.30 23.11 -6.94
N TRP A 115 4.45 23.11 -6.27
CA TRP A 115 5.45 22.05 -6.40
C TRP A 115 4.87 20.67 -6.12
N LEU A 116 4.10 20.53 -5.04
CA LEU A 116 3.44 19.26 -4.70
C LEU A 116 2.42 18.85 -5.78
N LYS A 117 1.65 19.80 -6.30
CA LYS A 117 0.63 19.56 -7.33
C LYS A 117 1.25 19.15 -8.67
N ASP A 118 2.23 19.91 -9.15
CA ASP A 118 2.88 19.68 -10.46
C ASP A 118 3.65 18.35 -10.49
N ASN A 119 4.10 17.90 -9.34
CA ASN A 119 4.81 16.64 -9.18
C ASN A 119 3.90 15.47 -8.74
N ASP A 120 2.60 15.71 -8.59
CA ASP A 120 1.63 14.74 -8.04
C ASP A 120 2.10 14.10 -6.73
N CYS A 121 2.64 14.91 -5.82
CA CYS A 121 3.24 14.52 -4.56
C CYS A 121 2.28 14.68 -3.39
N GLU A 122 2.19 13.67 -2.55
CA GLU A 122 1.46 13.70 -1.27
C GLU A 122 2.40 13.98 -0.08
N SER A 123 3.70 14.01 -0.34
CA SER A 123 4.77 14.27 0.63
C SER A 123 5.97 14.81 -0.11
N VAL A 124 6.84 15.54 0.56
CA VAL A 124 8.08 16.07 -0.04
C VAL A 124 9.12 14.99 -0.35
N TYR A 125 8.91 13.76 0.13
CA TYR A 125 9.76 12.61 -0.17
C TYR A 125 9.46 11.95 -1.52
N CYS A 126 8.42 12.38 -2.23
CA CYS A 126 7.98 11.74 -3.47
C CYS A 126 9.03 11.79 -4.59
N ARG A 127 9.93 12.76 -4.56
CA ARG A 127 11.02 12.94 -5.51
C ARG A 127 12.14 13.83 -4.93
N PRO A 128 13.35 13.76 -5.49
CA PRO A 128 14.43 14.68 -5.12
C PRO A 128 14.05 16.14 -5.36
N ILE A 129 14.45 17.01 -4.43
CA ILE A 129 14.28 18.46 -4.55
C ILE A 129 15.47 19.01 -5.34
N GLU A 130 15.19 19.55 -6.53
CA GLU A 130 16.22 20.11 -7.41
C GLU A 130 16.72 21.47 -6.91
N GLU A 131 17.95 21.88 -7.36
CA GLU A 131 18.60 23.14 -6.98
C GLU A 131 17.72 24.36 -7.21
N LYS A 132 17.04 24.41 -8.36
CA LYS A 132 16.19 25.52 -8.73
C LYS A 132 15.07 25.83 -7.73
N TYR A 133 14.65 24.83 -6.96
CA TYR A 133 13.63 24.97 -5.91
C TYR A 133 14.22 25.38 -4.55
N VAL A 134 15.53 25.38 -4.40
CA VAL A 134 16.22 25.73 -3.15
C VAL A 134 16.82 27.14 -3.23
N THR A 135 17.62 27.41 -4.28
CA THR A 135 18.37 28.65 -4.44
C THR A 135 18.13 29.37 -5.77
N GLY A 136 17.40 28.76 -6.69
CA GLY A 136 17.14 29.27 -8.03
C GLY A 136 15.89 30.15 -8.13
N SER A 137 15.50 30.45 -9.38
CA SER A 137 14.37 31.32 -9.72
C SER A 137 13.00 30.77 -9.31
N GLU A 138 12.91 29.46 -9.10
CA GLU A 138 11.70 28.75 -8.67
C GLU A 138 11.74 28.39 -7.17
N ALA A 139 12.55 29.11 -6.38
CA ALA A 139 12.76 28.79 -4.98
C ALA A 139 11.46 28.70 -4.19
N VAL A 140 11.35 27.62 -3.43
CA VAL A 140 10.27 27.35 -2.49
C VAL A 140 10.72 27.81 -1.12
N PRO A 141 10.05 28.77 -0.46
CA PRO A 141 10.51 29.36 0.80
C PRO A 141 10.79 28.32 1.88
N GLU A 142 9.97 27.28 1.98
CA GLU A 142 10.15 26.21 2.96
C GLU A 142 11.43 25.40 2.69
N PHE A 143 11.75 25.11 1.43
CA PHE A 143 12.97 24.40 1.07
C PHE A 143 14.20 25.27 1.30
N GLN A 144 14.11 26.55 0.98
CA GLN A 144 15.18 27.51 1.22
C GLN A 144 15.45 27.68 2.73
N ALA A 145 14.40 27.82 3.55
CA ALA A 145 14.53 27.90 5.00
C ALA A 145 15.16 26.63 5.60
N ALA A 146 14.72 25.45 5.14
CA ALA A 146 15.26 24.17 5.58
C ALA A 146 16.73 23.98 5.17
N TYR A 147 17.10 24.41 3.95
CA TYR A 147 18.48 24.40 3.48
C TYR A 147 19.38 25.33 4.30
N ASN A 148 18.92 26.57 4.55
CA ASN A 148 19.65 27.54 5.37
C ASN A 148 19.82 27.04 6.81
N GLN A 149 18.84 26.34 7.36
CA GLN A 149 18.99 25.65 8.65
C GLN A 149 20.10 24.60 8.57
N GLY A 150 20.07 23.76 7.54
CA GLY A 150 21.11 22.76 7.30
C GLY A 150 22.51 23.34 7.17
N LEU A 151 22.68 24.52 6.53
CA LEU A 151 23.96 25.22 6.46
C LEU A 151 24.45 25.64 7.85
N ARG A 152 23.57 26.10 8.72
CA ARG A 152 23.93 26.44 10.12
C ARG A 152 24.37 25.21 10.91
N ASP A 153 23.68 24.09 10.72
CA ASP A 153 23.89 22.86 11.49
C ASP A 153 25.12 22.07 11.01
N PHE A 154 25.25 21.90 9.71
CA PHE A 154 26.26 21.01 9.10
C PHE A 154 27.47 21.73 8.53
N LYS A 155 27.44 23.06 8.38
CA LYS A 155 28.52 23.92 7.83
C LYS A 155 28.95 23.61 6.40
N THR A 156 28.32 22.66 5.71
CA THR A 156 28.64 22.30 4.32
C THR A 156 27.37 22.24 3.47
N PRO A 157 27.39 22.77 2.22
CA PRO A 157 26.26 22.77 1.31
C PRO A 157 25.75 21.36 0.98
N GLU A 158 26.66 20.40 0.84
CA GLU A 158 26.33 19.01 0.49
C GLU A 158 25.50 18.34 1.60
N LEU A 159 25.90 18.51 2.86
CA LEU A 159 25.16 17.98 4.00
C LEU A 159 23.84 18.72 4.22
N ALA A 160 23.85 20.05 4.08
CA ALA A 160 22.63 20.85 4.17
C ALA A 160 21.58 20.38 3.16
N ARG A 161 22.03 20.08 1.93
CA ARG A 161 21.17 19.56 0.87
C ARG A 161 20.70 18.15 1.14
N ARG A 162 21.59 17.26 1.57
CA ARG A 162 21.27 15.86 1.89
C ARG A 162 20.20 15.76 2.98
N TRP A 163 20.23 16.63 3.96
CA TRP A 163 19.31 16.64 5.11
C TRP A 163 18.17 17.67 4.98
N LEU A 164 18.01 18.30 3.82
CA LEU A 164 17.02 19.36 3.61
C LEU A 164 15.61 18.93 4.03
N THR A 165 15.15 17.78 3.57
CA THR A 165 13.79 17.29 3.90
C THR A 165 13.60 17.04 5.39
N THR A 166 14.66 16.67 6.11
CA THR A 166 14.61 16.42 7.55
C THR A 166 14.39 17.69 8.36
N ASN A 167 14.86 18.83 7.83
CA ASN A 167 14.73 20.14 8.45
C ASN A 167 13.36 20.80 8.20
N LEU A 168 12.50 20.17 7.39
CA LEU A 168 11.12 20.62 7.24
C LEU A 168 10.28 20.19 8.44
N ALA A 169 9.30 21.01 8.83
CA ALA A 169 8.31 20.65 9.83
C ALA A 169 7.59 19.34 9.40
N THR A 170 7.37 18.44 10.35
CA THR A 170 6.82 17.10 10.09
C THR A 170 5.47 17.15 9.34
N GLU A 171 4.60 18.09 9.71
CA GLU A 171 3.30 18.26 9.07
C GLU A 171 3.42 18.67 7.59
N LEU A 172 4.37 19.53 7.25
CA LEU A 172 4.67 19.92 5.86
C LEU A 172 5.37 18.78 5.10
N ARG A 173 6.21 18.02 5.80
CA ARG A 173 7.05 16.98 5.22
C ARG A 173 6.24 15.77 4.74
N ASN A 174 5.38 15.22 5.58
CA ASN A 174 4.63 13.99 5.32
C ASN A 174 3.27 13.91 6.03
N GLY A 175 2.80 14.97 6.68
CA GLY A 175 1.57 14.94 7.48
C GLY A 175 0.33 14.57 6.64
N PHE A 176 0.18 15.13 5.43
CA PHE A 176 -0.92 14.76 4.52
C PHE A 176 -0.90 13.27 4.16
N TYR A 177 0.27 12.77 3.77
CA TYR A 177 0.47 11.37 3.44
C TYR A 177 0.13 10.45 4.62
N ASN A 178 0.62 10.77 5.82
CA ASN A 178 0.38 9.97 7.02
C ASN A 178 -1.11 9.89 7.34
N ARG A 179 -1.83 11.00 7.36
CA ARG A 179 -3.30 11.02 7.58
C ARG A 179 -4.05 10.15 6.59
N LYS A 180 -3.66 10.23 5.31
CA LYS A 180 -4.25 9.39 4.27
C LYS A 180 -3.97 7.90 4.53
N GLN A 181 -2.74 7.54 4.92
CA GLN A 181 -2.38 6.17 5.26
C GLN A 181 -3.13 5.64 6.49
N GLU A 182 -3.35 6.44 7.51
CA GLU A 182 -4.15 6.07 8.69
C GLU A 182 -5.58 5.67 8.28
N VAL A 183 -6.22 6.46 7.44
CA VAL A 183 -7.56 6.14 6.91
C VAL A 183 -7.55 4.87 6.07
N ILE A 184 -6.58 4.72 5.15
CA ILE A 184 -6.43 3.53 4.33
C ILE A 184 -6.25 2.29 5.21
N ASN A 185 -5.38 2.36 6.21
CA ASN A 185 -5.11 1.24 7.11
C ASN A 185 -6.37 0.82 7.90
N ALA A 186 -7.17 1.78 8.36
CA ALA A 186 -8.44 1.50 9.03
C ALA A 186 -9.44 0.76 8.11
N LEU A 187 -9.55 1.19 6.84
CA LEU A 187 -10.41 0.56 5.84
C LEU A 187 -9.91 -0.84 5.46
N VAL A 188 -8.59 -1.02 5.30
CA VAL A 188 -7.97 -2.33 5.06
C VAL A 188 -8.24 -3.28 6.22
N THR A 189 -8.03 -2.84 7.46
CA THR A 189 -8.29 -3.65 8.66
C THR A 189 -9.75 -4.08 8.73
N GLN A 190 -10.69 -3.19 8.40
CA GLN A 190 -12.11 -3.53 8.32
C GLN A 190 -12.38 -4.59 7.24
N ALA A 191 -11.84 -4.43 6.04
CA ALA A 191 -12.00 -5.36 4.95
C ALA A 191 -11.45 -6.76 5.29
N GLU A 192 -10.24 -6.82 5.86
CA GLU A 192 -9.61 -8.07 6.30
C GLU A 192 -10.38 -8.76 7.42
N SER A 193 -10.92 -7.97 8.37
CA SER A 193 -11.73 -8.51 9.46
C SER A 193 -13.05 -9.10 8.97
N ALA A 194 -13.69 -8.49 7.98
CA ALA A 194 -14.95 -8.96 7.41
C ALA A 194 -14.76 -10.21 6.54
N SER A 195 -13.79 -10.20 5.63
CA SER A 195 -13.55 -11.28 4.67
C SER A 195 -12.69 -12.43 5.22
N LYS A 196 -12.03 -12.25 6.37
CA LYS A 196 -10.99 -13.16 6.91
C LYS A 196 -9.84 -13.43 5.92
N THR A 197 -9.65 -12.54 4.96
CA THR A 197 -8.66 -12.66 3.87
C THR A 197 -7.81 -11.41 3.83
N LYS A 198 -6.51 -11.58 3.60
CA LYS A 198 -5.59 -10.46 3.42
C LYS A 198 -5.93 -9.65 2.18
N VAL A 199 -5.94 -8.33 2.32
CA VAL A 199 -6.14 -7.40 1.22
C VAL A 199 -4.82 -7.25 0.48
N MET A 200 -4.83 -7.53 -0.81
CA MET A 200 -3.69 -7.31 -1.69
C MET A 200 -3.68 -5.87 -2.18
N SER A 201 -2.52 -5.29 -2.42
CA SER A 201 -2.43 -3.96 -3.00
C SER A 201 -1.34 -3.85 -4.06
N VAL A 202 -1.55 -2.94 -5.00
CA VAL A 202 -0.63 -2.65 -6.08
C VAL A 202 -0.63 -1.16 -6.40
N MET A 203 0.50 -0.65 -6.86
CA MET A 203 0.62 0.74 -7.32
C MET A 203 0.72 0.77 -8.84
N THR A 204 -0.01 1.68 -9.47
CA THR A 204 0.08 1.90 -10.92
C THR A 204 1.44 2.51 -11.30
N ASP A 205 1.96 2.08 -12.44
CA ASP A 205 3.16 2.64 -13.07
C ASP A 205 2.88 4.02 -13.69
N ARG A 206 3.85 4.58 -14.41
CA ARG A 206 3.72 5.88 -15.11
C ARG A 206 2.63 5.89 -16.17
N LYS A 207 2.23 4.71 -16.68
CA LYS A 207 1.18 4.54 -17.67
C LYS A 207 -0.15 4.13 -17.05
N GLY A 208 -0.33 4.26 -15.75
CA GLY A 208 -1.55 3.84 -15.07
C GLY A 208 -1.79 2.33 -15.10
N THR A 209 -0.76 1.51 -15.24
CA THR A 209 -0.87 0.04 -15.32
C THR A 209 -0.31 -0.60 -14.07
N ALA A 210 -0.94 -1.68 -13.60
CA ALA A 210 -0.45 -2.47 -12.49
C ALA A 210 -0.76 -3.96 -12.70
N TYR A 211 -0.06 -4.84 -11.97
CA TYR A 211 -0.23 -6.28 -12.05
C TYR A 211 -0.42 -6.85 -10.65
N LEU A 212 -1.51 -7.59 -10.47
CA LEU A 212 -1.76 -8.40 -9.30
C LEU A 212 -1.63 -9.86 -9.74
N THR A 213 -0.77 -10.59 -9.09
CA THR A 213 -0.47 -12.01 -9.39
C THR A 213 -0.78 -12.87 -8.19
N ASP A 214 -0.80 -14.18 -8.38
CA ASP A 214 -1.00 -15.15 -7.31
C ASP A 214 -2.34 -14.98 -6.56
N ILE A 215 -3.40 -14.64 -7.31
CA ILE A 215 -4.72 -14.39 -6.75
C ILE A 215 -5.50 -15.71 -6.71
N GLU A 216 -6.13 -16.01 -5.59
CA GLU A 216 -7.09 -17.11 -5.52
C GLU A 216 -8.30 -16.82 -6.42
N PRO A 217 -8.82 -17.82 -7.17
CA PRO A 217 -10.04 -17.63 -7.92
C PRO A 217 -11.20 -17.21 -7.02
N GLY A 218 -12.07 -16.34 -7.53
CA GLY A 218 -13.22 -15.83 -6.79
C GLY A 218 -13.62 -14.41 -7.19
N THR A 219 -14.60 -13.87 -6.48
CA THR A 219 -15.09 -12.50 -6.70
C THR A 219 -14.35 -11.53 -5.79
N TYR A 220 -13.97 -10.39 -6.35
CA TYR A 220 -13.23 -9.33 -5.67
C TYR A 220 -13.78 -7.94 -6.00
N THR A 221 -13.63 -7.05 -5.07
CA THR A 221 -13.81 -5.60 -5.26
C THR A 221 -12.43 -4.95 -5.43
N ILE A 222 -12.22 -4.25 -6.54
CA ILE A 222 -11.01 -3.45 -6.79
C ILE A 222 -11.33 -2.00 -6.43
N SER A 223 -10.54 -1.41 -5.53
CA SER A 223 -10.76 -0.04 -5.06
C SER A 223 -9.46 0.69 -4.75
N ASN A 224 -9.47 2.02 -4.83
CA ASN A 224 -8.41 2.88 -4.28
C ASN A 224 -8.67 3.26 -2.81
N LEU A 225 -9.75 2.77 -2.20
CA LEU A 225 -10.21 2.99 -0.81
C LEU A 225 -10.47 4.45 -0.44
N VAL A 226 -9.64 5.35 -0.89
CA VAL A 226 -9.72 6.81 -0.68
C VAL A 226 -9.62 7.48 -2.03
N GLY A 227 -10.41 8.50 -2.27
CA GLY A 227 -10.44 9.21 -3.54
C GLY A 227 -9.06 9.66 -4.01
N SER A 228 -8.77 9.39 -5.28
CA SER A 228 -7.56 9.87 -5.93
C SER A 228 -7.82 11.25 -6.52
N GLU A 229 -7.06 12.23 -6.08
CA GLU A 229 -7.15 13.58 -6.65
C GLU A 229 -6.66 13.58 -8.09
N THR A 230 -7.42 14.22 -8.94
CA THR A 230 -7.10 14.58 -10.34
C THR A 230 -6.93 16.09 -10.44
N GLU A 231 -7.10 16.66 -11.63
CA GLU A 231 -6.95 18.11 -11.81
C GLU A 231 -8.00 18.94 -11.07
N LYS A 232 -9.27 18.48 -11.07
CA LYS A 232 -10.42 19.21 -10.50
C LYS A 232 -11.30 18.38 -9.59
N THR A 233 -11.13 17.07 -9.60
CA THR A 233 -11.99 16.14 -8.88
C THR A 233 -11.20 15.11 -8.10
N SER A 234 -11.86 14.48 -7.15
CA SER A 234 -11.39 13.28 -6.45
C SER A 234 -12.27 12.13 -6.89
N ILE A 235 -11.65 11.04 -7.35
CA ILE A 235 -12.36 9.88 -7.88
C ILE A 235 -12.08 8.66 -7.00
N LEU A 236 -13.15 8.04 -6.53
CA LEU A 236 -13.14 6.78 -5.80
C LEU A 236 -13.79 5.71 -6.67
N TRP A 237 -13.09 4.59 -6.85
CA TRP A 237 -13.59 3.42 -7.55
C TRP A 237 -13.85 2.28 -6.57
N ALA A 238 -14.96 1.58 -6.76
CA ALA A 238 -15.23 0.26 -6.23
C ALA A 238 -15.81 -0.59 -7.38
N CYS A 239 -15.01 -1.50 -7.92
CA CYS A 239 -15.38 -2.28 -9.11
C CYS A 239 -15.30 -3.77 -8.83
N GLU A 240 -16.40 -4.49 -9.13
CA GLU A 240 -16.47 -5.94 -8.95
C GLU A 240 -15.76 -6.65 -10.11
N LYS A 241 -14.96 -7.66 -9.78
CA LYS A 241 -14.25 -8.49 -10.75
C LYS A 241 -14.21 -9.95 -10.31
N GLU A 242 -14.73 -10.83 -11.17
CA GLU A 242 -14.48 -12.26 -11.06
C GLU A 242 -13.06 -12.57 -11.54
N VAL A 243 -12.26 -13.18 -10.68
CA VAL A 243 -10.91 -13.67 -10.98
C VAL A 243 -10.97 -15.17 -11.21
N LYS A 244 -10.54 -15.58 -12.39
CA LYS A 244 -10.38 -16.98 -12.79
C LYS A 244 -8.90 -17.35 -12.79
N ALA A 245 -8.61 -18.63 -12.69
CA ALA A 245 -7.26 -19.13 -12.92
C ALA A 245 -6.87 -18.88 -14.38
N VAL A 246 -5.93 -17.96 -14.58
CA VAL A 246 -5.42 -17.60 -15.91
C VAL A 246 -3.92 -17.32 -15.81
N ASP A 247 -3.21 -17.59 -16.87
CA ASP A 247 -1.81 -17.24 -16.98
C ASP A 247 -1.59 -15.74 -17.25
N LEU A 248 -0.38 -15.30 -17.08
CA LEU A 248 0.02 -13.90 -17.29
C LEU A 248 -0.21 -13.47 -18.75
N ALA A 249 0.07 -14.34 -19.75
CA ALA A 249 -0.07 -13.99 -21.15
C ALA A 249 -1.54 -13.70 -21.53
N THR A 250 -2.47 -14.45 -20.96
CA THR A 250 -3.92 -14.23 -21.11
C THR A 250 -4.36 -12.93 -20.42
N ALA A 251 -3.89 -12.68 -19.19
CA ALA A 251 -4.21 -11.45 -18.47
C ALA A 251 -3.65 -10.19 -19.18
N MET A 252 -2.49 -10.31 -19.82
CA MET A 252 -1.88 -9.22 -20.61
C MET A 252 -2.77 -8.75 -21.76
N LYS A 253 -3.50 -9.66 -22.40
CA LYS A 253 -4.39 -9.37 -23.53
C LYS A 253 -5.72 -8.74 -23.10
N ARG A 254 -6.14 -8.93 -21.85
CA ARG A 254 -7.46 -8.52 -21.35
C ARG A 254 -7.34 -7.73 -20.05
N PRO A 255 -6.86 -6.48 -20.10
CA PRO A 255 -6.75 -5.66 -18.89
C PRO A 255 -8.14 -5.36 -18.32
N VAL A 256 -8.23 -5.29 -17.00
CA VAL A 256 -9.34 -4.66 -16.31
C VAL A 256 -9.11 -3.16 -16.35
N THR A 257 -9.95 -2.44 -17.08
CA THR A 257 -9.82 -0.99 -17.20
C THR A 257 -10.75 -0.30 -16.23
N LEU A 258 -10.20 0.48 -15.31
CA LEU A 258 -10.96 1.39 -14.46
C LEU A 258 -10.97 2.77 -15.11
N SER A 259 -12.17 3.35 -15.20
CA SER A 259 -12.38 4.71 -15.71
C SER A 259 -13.46 5.40 -14.87
N ASN A 260 -13.54 6.73 -14.93
CA ASN A 260 -14.71 7.45 -14.44
C ASN A 260 -15.87 7.46 -15.45
N GLU A 261 -15.68 6.85 -16.62
CA GLU A 261 -16.76 6.52 -17.55
C GLU A 261 -17.30 5.11 -17.24
N LYS A 262 -18.64 4.95 -17.37
CA LYS A 262 -19.27 3.64 -17.13
C LYS A 262 -18.88 2.66 -18.24
N ASP A 263 -18.28 1.54 -17.85
CA ASP A 263 -18.07 0.39 -18.73
C ASP A 263 -19.18 -0.64 -18.43
N PRO A 264 -20.05 -0.99 -19.42
CA PRO A 264 -21.09 -1.97 -19.21
C PRO A 264 -20.58 -3.38 -18.88
N LYS A 265 -19.28 -3.65 -19.16
CA LYS A 265 -18.64 -4.95 -18.88
C LYS A 265 -18.07 -5.06 -17.45
N LEU A 266 -18.04 -3.95 -16.71
CA LEU A 266 -17.49 -3.90 -15.38
C LEU A 266 -18.49 -3.25 -14.42
N LYS A 267 -18.97 -4.01 -13.45
CA LYS A 267 -19.87 -3.49 -12.42
C LYS A 267 -19.06 -2.63 -11.46
N CYS A 268 -19.26 -1.32 -11.51
CA CYS A 268 -18.54 -0.34 -10.70
C CYS A 268 -19.48 0.62 -10.00
N GLU A 269 -19.16 0.94 -8.76
CA GLU A 269 -19.55 2.19 -8.13
C GLU A 269 -18.41 3.20 -8.28
N ILE A 270 -18.69 4.31 -8.92
CA ILE A 270 -17.72 5.38 -9.16
C ILE A 270 -18.25 6.63 -8.48
N ILE A 271 -17.46 7.17 -7.57
CA ILE A 271 -17.81 8.38 -6.82
C ILE A 271 -16.80 9.45 -7.22
N GLU A 272 -17.29 10.41 -7.99
CA GLU A 272 -16.53 11.57 -8.41
C GLU A 272 -17.04 12.81 -7.67
N ARG A 273 -16.13 13.55 -7.03
CA ARG A 273 -16.44 14.75 -6.27
C ARG A 273 -15.54 15.89 -6.71
N PRO A 274 -16.07 17.11 -6.87
CA PRO A 274 -15.22 18.26 -7.08
C PRO A 274 -14.26 18.43 -5.90
N LEU A 275 -13.02 18.84 -6.17
CA LEU A 275 -12.10 19.23 -5.10
C LEU A 275 -12.64 20.50 -4.42
N PRO A 276 -12.57 20.58 -3.09
CA PRO A 276 -13.05 21.74 -2.37
C PRO A 276 -12.24 22.99 -2.74
N VAL A 277 -12.93 24.13 -2.80
CA VAL A 277 -12.26 25.42 -2.87
C VAL A 277 -11.73 25.75 -1.48
N CYS A 278 -10.43 25.91 -1.36
CA CYS A 278 -9.80 26.14 -0.07
C CYS A 278 -9.79 27.62 0.26
N GLU A 279 -10.25 27.97 1.43
CA GLU A 279 -10.11 29.34 1.94
C GLU A 279 -8.63 29.65 2.13
N LYS A 280 -8.23 30.86 1.73
CA LYS A 280 -6.91 31.38 2.09
C LYS A 280 -6.90 31.65 3.59
N PRO A 281 -5.86 31.27 4.32
CA PRO A 281 -5.76 31.67 5.71
C PRO A 281 -5.91 33.20 5.80
N ALA A 282 -6.74 33.65 6.74
CA ALA A 282 -6.81 35.08 7.05
C ALA A 282 -5.40 35.57 7.42
N LYS A 283 -4.98 36.67 6.79
CA LYS A 283 -3.66 37.29 7.05
C LYS A 283 -3.62 37.88 8.44
#